data_a0f145cbf19f4333cf0a00e3ec93eb30
#
_entry.id   a0f145cbf19f4333cf0a00e3ec93eb30
#
_cell.length_a   1.000
_cell.length_b   1.000
_cell.length_c   1.000
_cell.angle_alpha   90.00
_cell.angle_beta   90.00
_cell.angle_gamma   90.00
#
_symmetry.space_group_name_H-M   'P 1'
#
loop_
_entity.id
_entity.type
_entity.pdbx_description
1 polymer ?
#
loop_
_entity_poly.entity_id
_entity_poly.type
_entity_poly.pdbx_seq_one_letter_code
_entity_poly.pdbx_strand_id
1 'polypeptide(L)'
;LRQMISQSIPQLFNSGITIIAVLVSMFTLSIPLTILTLIMVGVMLFVTKQLASRSGRFFAKQQADLGATNGYIEEMMNGQKVVKVFNHEKKSIEEFNELNDRLFNSSYNANKFANILMPINAQIGNISYVLCAIVGCIFALNNFLGFTIGKLVSFLTFNKSFTQPINQVSQQFNSIVMALAGADRIFKLLDEEPEVDDGYVTLVNVRKEGDRLVE
;
A
#
# COMPACT_ATOMS: atom_id res chain seq x y z
N LEU A 1 -6.47 -12.08 -1.42
CA LEU A 1 -5.98 -13.26 -0.71
C LEU A 1 -4.86 -13.98 -1.44
N ARG A 2 -5.02 -14.35 -2.74
CA ARG A 2 -3.99 -15.04 -3.52
C ARG A 2 -2.65 -14.29 -3.51
N GLN A 3 -2.65 -12.98 -3.77
CA GLN A 3 -1.45 -12.15 -3.77
C GLN A 3 -0.78 -12.10 -2.38
N MET A 4 -1.57 -12.06 -1.31
CA MET A 4 -1.04 -12.08 0.06
C MET A 4 -0.30 -13.39 0.33
N ILE A 5 -0.92 -14.54 0.04
CA ILE A 5 -0.34 -15.84 0.34
C ILE A 5 0.88 -16.14 -0.53
N SER A 6 0.80 -15.85 -1.84
CA SER A 6 1.86 -16.21 -2.81
C SER A 6 3.02 -15.21 -2.88
N GLN A 7 2.83 -13.96 -2.48
CA GLN A 7 3.86 -12.91 -2.60
C GLN A 7 4.18 -12.23 -1.27
N SER A 8 3.14 -11.74 -0.55
CA SER A 8 3.40 -10.91 0.63
C SER A 8 3.98 -11.70 1.79
N ILE A 9 3.49 -12.90 2.07
CA ILE A 9 4.01 -13.73 3.17
C ILE A 9 5.47 -14.16 2.93
N PRO A 10 5.83 -14.78 1.78
CA PRO A 10 7.23 -15.12 1.50
C PRO A 10 8.16 -13.90 1.53
N GLN A 11 7.71 -12.76 1.00
CA GLN A 11 8.49 -11.52 1.00
C GLN A 11 8.76 -10.99 2.40
N LEU A 12 7.77 -11.06 3.32
CA LEU A 12 7.95 -10.68 4.72
C LEU A 12 8.95 -11.58 5.44
N PHE A 13 8.85 -12.89 5.26
CA PHE A 13 9.80 -13.84 5.83
C PHE A 13 11.22 -13.57 5.32
N ASN A 14 11.39 -13.42 4.01
CA ASN A 14 12.68 -13.12 3.41
C ASN A 14 13.25 -11.79 3.94
N SER A 15 12.41 -10.73 3.97
CA SER A 15 12.83 -9.43 4.49
C SER A 15 13.19 -9.50 5.98
N GLY A 16 12.41 -10.23 6.79
CA GLY A 16 12.67 -10.42 8.20
C GLY A 16 14.00 -11.13 8.47
N ILE A 17 14.24 -12.25 7.79
CA ILE A 17 15.51 -12.99 7.89
C ILE A 17 16.68 -12.11 7.45
N THR A 18 16.54 -11.40 6.34
CA THR A 18 17.58 -10.51 5.82
C THR A 18 17.89 -9.38 6.80
N ILE A 19 16.89 -8.72 7.36
CA ILE A 19 17.07 -7.66 8.37
C ILE A 19 17.85 -8.18 9.58
N ILE A 20 17.46 -9.34 10.12
CA ILE A 20 18.12 -9.93 11.29
C ILE A 20 19.56 -10.31 10.95
N ALA A 21 19.79 -11.03 9.85
CA ALA A 21 21.11 -11.47 9.44
C ALA A 21 22.05 -10.29 9.18
N VAL A 22 21.58 -9.26 8.46
CA VAL A 22 22.37 -8.06 8.20
C VAL A 22 22.65 -7.28 9.48
N LEU A 23 21.66 -7.10 10.36
CA LEU A 23 21.86 -6.43 11.66
C LEU A 23 22.93 -7.13 12.51
N VAL A 24 22.83 -8.44 12.66
CA VAL A 24 23.84 -9.23 13.41
C VAL A 24 25.21 -9.02 12.79
N SER A 25 25.33 -9.12 11.46
CA SER A 25 26.61 -8.89 10.77
C SER A 25 27.14 -7.47 10.94
N MET A 26 26.28 -6.45 10.93
CA MET A 26 26.69 -5.07 11.17
C MET A 26 27.17 -4.84 12.61
N PHE A 27 26.52 -5.45 13.60
CA PHE A 27 26.99 -5.38 15.01
C PHE A 27 28.35 -6.03 15.22
N THR A 28 28.64 -7.14 14.53
CA THR A 28 29.96 -7.79 14.61
C THR A 28 31.08 -6.98 13.97
N LEU A 29 30.76 -6.14 12.97
CA LEU A 29 31.74 -5.30 12.29
C LEU A 29 32.04 -4.00 13.07
N SER A 30 31.00 -3.27 13.49
CA SER A 30 31.15 -2.01 14.22
C SER A 30 29.84 -1.59 14.91
N ILE A 31 29.83 -1.59 16.23
CA ILE A 31 28.69 -1.12 17.02
C ILE A 31 28.38 0.37 16.76
N PRO A 32 29.36 1.32 16.76
CA PRO A 32 29.06 2.73 16.55
C PRO A 32 28.43 3.03 15.18
N LEU A 33 28.94 2.39 14.12
CA LEU A 33 28.37 2.58 12.77
C LEU A 33 26.96 1.95 12.64
N THR A 34 26.71 0.85 13.33
CA THR A 34 25.39 0.22 13.37
C THR A 34 24.37 1.13 14.07
N ILE A 35 24.75 1.76 15.18
CA ILE A 35 23.89 2.73 15.86
C ILE A 35 23.58 3.92 14.94
N LEU A 36 24.58 4.45 14.23
CA LEU A 36 24.37 5.52 13.24
C LEU A 36 23.35 5.10 12.15
N THR A 37 23.51 3.90 11.61
CA THR A 37 22.56 3.36 10.61
C THR A 37 21.16 3.22 11.20
N LEU A 38 21.00 2.74 12.42
CA LEU A 38 19.70 2.60 13.09
C LEU A 38 19.03 3.96 13.32
N ILE A 39 19.79 5.00 13.67
CA ILE A 39 19.27 6.36 13.77
C ILE A 39 18.73 6.82 12.40
N MET A 40 19.49 6.61 11.33
CA MET A 40 19.06 7.00 10.00
C MET A 40 17.82 6.22 9.52
N VAL A 41 17.71 4.94 9.88
CA VAL A 41 16.48 4.16 9.64
C VAL A 41 15.30 4.72 10.45
N GLY A 42 15.51 5.12 11.69
CA GLY A 42 14.50 5.79 12.51
C GLY A 42 13.98 7.08 11.86
N VAL A 43 14.89 7.91 11.32
CA VAL A 43 14.55 9.11 10.54
C VAL A 43 13.74 8.74 9.28
N MET A 44 14.17 7.71 8.55
CA MET A 44 13.47 7.22 7.36
C MET A 44 12.05 6.77 7.69
N LEU A 45 11.85 5.97 8.74
CA LEU A 45 10.53 5.50 9.17
C LEU A 45 9.63 6.66 9.62
N PHE A 46 10.19 7.64 10.33
CA PHE A 46 9.45 8.83 10.76
C PHE A 46 8.96 9.66 9.55
N VAL A 47 9.84 9.93 8.58
CA VAL A 47 9.50 10.65 7.36
C VAL A 47 8.47 9.89 6.53
N THR A 48 8.66 8.57 6.36
CA THR A 48 7.71 7.68 5.68
C THR A 48 6.33 7.75 6.30
N LYS A 49 6.23 7.65 7.62
CA LYS A 49 4.95 7.72 8.35
C LYS A 49 4.25 9.07 8.12
N GLN A 50 4.98 10.17 8.18
CA GLN A 50 4.43 11.50 7.93
C GLN A 50 3.88 11.67 6.51
N LEU A 51 4.64 11.25 5.51
CA LEU A 51 4.26 11.38 4.10
C LEU A 51 3.11 10.41 3.76
N ALA A 52 3.17 9.15 4.21
CA ALA A 52 2.13 8.16 3.97
C ALA A 52 0.79 8.57 4.61
N SER A 53 0.81 9.12 5.83
CA SER A 53 -0.40 9.62 6.50
C SER A 53 -1.06 10.77 5.75
N ARG A 54 -0.26 11.70 5.21
CA ARG A 54 -0.78 12.81 4.39
C ARG A 54 -1.33 12.31 3.06
N SER A 55 -0.59 11.45 2.38
CA SER A 55 -1.01 10.83 1.12
C SER A 55 -2.34 10.08 1.29
N GLY A 56 -2.49 9.26 2.32
CA GLY A 56 -3.71 8.50 2.59
C GLY A 56 -4.95 9.38 2.77
N ARG A 57 -4.82 10.51 3.47
CA ARG A 57 -5.93 11.47 3.61
C ARG A 57 -6.36 12.07 2.28
N PHE A 58 -5.41 12.43 1.43
CA PHE A 58 -5.72 12.96 0.10
C PHE A 58 -6.28 11.90 -0.83
N PHE A 59 -5.84 10.64 -0.74
CA PHE A 59 -6.44 9.53 -1.50
C PHE A 59 -7.89 9.27 -1.10
N ALA A 60 -8.22 9.32 0.20
CA ALA A 60 -9.60 9.19 0.66
C ALA A 60 -10.48 10.33 0.10
N LYS A 61 -9.97 11.58 0.13
CA LYS A 61 -10.65 12.72 -0.47
C LYS A 61 -10.82 12.58 -1.99
N GLN A 62 -9.78 12.13 -2.68
CA GLN A 62 -9.82 11.86 -4.12
C GLN A 62 -10.92 10.84 -4.47
N GLN A 63 -11.07 9.77 -3.69
CA GLN A 63 -12.13 8.78 -3.94
C GLN A 63 -13.53 9.37 -3.74
N ALA A 64 -13.72 10.23 -2.74
CA ALA A 64 -14.98 10.94 -2.54
C ALA A 64 -15.28 11.91 -3.69
N ASP A 65 -14.30 12.71 -4.10
CA ASP A 65 -14.44 13.67 -5.21
C ASP A 65 -14.67 12.94 -6.55
N LEU A 66 -14.02 11.79 -6.76
CA LEU A 66 -14.25 10.93 -7.93
C LEU A 66 -15.67 10.38 -7.95
N GLY A 67 -16.16 9.90 -6.81
CA GLY A 67 -17.55 9.45 -6.67
C GLY A 67 -18.57 10.55 -6.98
N ALA A 68 -18.33 11.75 -6.46
CA ALA A 68 -19.19 12.91 -6.73
C ALA A 68 -19.19 13.30 -8.22
N THR A 69 -18.01 13.31 -8.85
CA THR A 69 -17.87 13.63 -10.29
C THR A 69 -18.57 12.57 -11.15
N ASN A 70 -18.38 11.28 -10.85
CA ASN A 70 -19.04 10.20 -11.59
C ASN A 70 -20.56 10.22 -11.40
N GLY A 71 -21.05 10.47 -10.18
CA GLY A 71 -22.48 10.61 -9.92
C GLY A 71 -23.10 11.77 -10.70
N TYR A 72 -22.42 12.92 -10.77
CA TYR A 72 -22.86 14.05 -11.58
C TYR A 72 -22.89 13.73 -13.07
N ILE A 73 -21.86 13.04 -13.59
CA ILE A 73 -21.84 12.60 -15.00
C ILE A 73 -23.05 11.70 -15.29
N GLU A 74 -23.33 10.72 -14.43
CA GLU A 74 -24.45 9.80 -14.58
C GLU A 74 -25.79 10.54 -14.54
N GLU A 75 -25.97 11.48 -13.61
CA GLU A 75 -27.16 12.32 -13.52
C GLU A 75 -27.37 13.15 -14.77
N MET A 76 -26.31 13.83 -15.26
CA MET A 76 -26.39 14.66 -16.46
C MET A 76 -26.62 13.83 -17.74
N MET A 77 -26.05 12.64 -17.84
CA MET A 77 -26.29 11.74 -18.96
C MET A 77 -27.75 11.24 -18.99
N ASN A 78 -28.28 10.85 -17.85
CA ASN A 78 -29.67 10.40 -17.72
C ASN A 78 -30.67 11.56 -17.92
N GLY A 79 -30.32 12.75 -17.41
CA GLY A 79 -31.12 13.97 -17.50
C GLY A 79 -30.90 14.82 -18.75
N GLN A 80 -30.11 14.36 -19.74
CA GLN A 80 -29.68 15.16 -20.91
C GLN A 80 -30.82 15.86 -21.62
N LYS A 81 -31.96 15.19 -21.80
CA LYS A 81 -33.15 15.77 -22.47
C LYS A 81 -33.70 16.96 -21.67
N VAL A 82 -33.72 16.86 -20.36
CA VAL A 82 -34.23 17.93 -19.46
C VAL A 82 -33.28 19.13 -19.51
N VAL A 83 -31.97 18.89 -19.35
CA VAL A 83 -30.94 19.93 -19.47
C VAL A 83 -31.07 20.70 -20.78
N LYS A 84 -31.32 20.00 -21.90
CA LYS A 84 -31.48 20.58 -23.23
C LYS A 84 -32.76 21.42 -23.38
N VAL A 85 -33.90 20.91 -22.85
CA VAL A 85 -35.20 21.62 -22.93
C VAL A 85 -35.20 22.92 -22.14
N PHE A 86 -34.48 22.93 -20.98
CA PHE A 86 -34.39 24.10 -20.12
C PHE A 86 -33.18 25.01 -20.39
N ASN A 87 -32.39 24.75 -21.45
CA ASN A 87 -31.17 25.48 -21.82
C ASN A 87 -30.17 25.64 -20.64
N HIS A 88 -30.03 24.58 -19.80
CA HIS A 88 -29.16 24.59 -18.64
C HIS A 88 -27.73 24.08 -18.90
N GLU A 89 -27.33 23.91 -20.16
CA GLU A 89 -26.01 23.35 -20.53
C GLU A 89 -24.85 24.15 -19.94
N LYS A 90 -24.91 25.48 -19.98
CA LYS A 90 -23.86 26.34 -19.43
C LYS A 90 -23.68 26.13 -17.94
N LYS A 91 -24.78 26.06 -17.20
CA LYS A 91 -24.77 25.85 -15.75
C LYS A 91 -24.23 24.46 -15.41
N SER A 92 -24.66 23.43 -16.14
CA SER A 92 -24.16 22.06 -15.98
C SER A 92 -22.65 21.96 -16.25
N ILE A 93 -22.13 22.70 -17.23
CA ILE A 93 -20.68 22.77 -17.49
C ILE A 93 -19.94 23.46 -16.35
N GLU A 94 -20.49 24.54 -15.79
CA GLU A 94 -19.89 25.25 -14.66
C GLU A 94 -19.82 24.33 -13.42
N GLU A 95 -20.91 23.65 -13.07
CA GLU A 95 -20.97 22.70 -11.96
C GLU A 95 -20.01 21.51 -12.17
N PHE A 96 -19.92 20.99 -13.40
CA PHE A 96 -18.94 19.95 -13.73
C PHE A 96 -17.51 20.43 -13.55
N ASN A 97 -17.20 21.64 -13.99
CA ASN A 97 -15.86 22.20 -13.84
C ASN A 97 -15.47 22.36 -12.36
N GLU A 98 -16.39 22.79 -11.50
CA GLU A 98 -16.13 22.86 -10.05
C GLU A 98 -15.82 21.48 -9.44
N LEU A 99 -16.59 20.46 -9.82
CA LEU A 99 -16.35 19.07 -9.36
C LEU A 99 -15.01 18.54 -9.89
N ASN A 100 -14.71 18.79 -11.15
CA ASN A 100 -13.46 18.39 -11.78
C ASN A 100 -12.25 19.10 -11.15
N ASP A 101 -12.36 20.37 -10.82
CA ASP A 101 -11.30 21.11 -10.12
C ASP A 101 -11.05 20.60 -8.70
N ARG A 102 -12.10 20.19 -7.98
CA ARG A 102 -11.97 19.51 -6.68
C ARG A 102 -11.25 18.16 -6.83
N LEU A 103 -11.67 17.36 -7.80
CA LEU A 103 -11.04 16.08 -8.10
C LEU A 103 -9.57 16.26 -8.54
N PHE A 104 -9.29 17.25 -9.38
CA PHE A 104 -7.91 17.59 -9.78
C PHE A 104 -7.05 17.92 -8.57
N ASN A 105 -7.50 18.81 -7.67
CA ASN A 105 -6.75 19.23 -6.51
C ASN A 105 -6.49 18.07 -5.51
N SER A 106 -7.49 17.23 -5.26
CA SER A 106 -7.34 16.07 -4.38
C SER A 106 -6.41 15.02 -5.00
N SER A 107 -6.54 14.74 -6.30
CA SER A 107 -5.68 13.82 -7.07
C SER A 107 -4.24 14.31 -7.13
N TYR A 108 -4.04 15.60 -7.41
CA TYR A 108 -2.71 16.21 -7.45
C TYR A 108 -1.99 16.04 -6.11
N ASN A 109 -2.67 16.40 -5.00
CA ASN A 109 -2.07 16.30 -3.68
C ASN A 109 -1.84 14.84 -3.24
N ALA A 110 -2.76 13.92 -3.54
CA ALA A 110 -2.59 12.50 -3.26
C ALA A 110 -1.34 11.94 -3.94
N ASN A 111 -1.23 12.18 -5.26
CA ASN A 111 -0.11 11.69 -6.06
C ASN A 111 1.21 12.41 -5.74
N LYS A 112 1.17 13.71 -5.42
CA LYS A 112 2.36 14.47 -5.00
C LYS A 112 3.03 13.83 -3.78
N PHE A 113 2.27 13.53 -2.72
CA PHE A 113 2.83 12.93 -1.51
C PHE A 113 3.19 11.44 -1.71
N ALA A 114 2.44 10.70 -2.52
CA ALA A 114 2.75 9.31 -2.83
C ALA A 114 4.04 9.17 -3.64
N ASN A 115 4.19 9.96 -4.71
CA ASN A 115 5.31 9.82 -5.63
C ASN A 115 6.63 10.36 -5.08
N ILE A 116 6.60 11.29 -4.11
CA ILE A 116 7.81 11.82 -3.48
C ILE A 116 8.39 10.87 -2.41
N LEU A 117 7.61 9.89 -1.95
CA LEU A 117 8.00 8.98 -0.89
C LEU A 117 9.22 8.12 -1.26
N MET A 118 9.21 7.50 -2.45
CA MET A 118 10.31 6.65 -2.91
C MET A 118 11.63 7.43 -3.11
N PRO A 119 11.65 8.58 -3.82
CA PRO A 119 12.85 9.39 -3.94
C PRO A 119 13.41 9.87 -2.59
N ILE A 120 12.56 10.30 -1.67
CA ILE A 120 13.01 10.76 -0.34
C ILE A 120 13.66 9.60 0.42
N ASN A 121 13.03 8.42 0.47
CA ASN A 121 13.60 7.26 1.13
C ASN A 121 14.94 6.83 0.51
N ALA A 122 15.06 6.87 -0.81
CA ALA A 122 16.31 6.59 -1.49
C ALA A 122 17.41 7.59 -1.10
N GLN A 123 17.08 8.89 -1.01
CA GLN A 123 18.06 9.91 -0.60
C GLN A 123 18.46 9.80 0.87
N ILE A 124 17.53 9.47 1.78
CA ILE A 124 17.88 9.20 3.19
C ILE A 124 18.83 8.00 3.26
N GLY A 125 18.60 6.94 2.48
CA GLY A 125 19.50 5.80 2.37
C GLY A 125 20.88 6.18 1.83
N ASN A 126 20.96 7.04 0.80
CA ASN A 126 22.22 7.54 0.27
C ASN A 126 22.96 8.42 1.30
N ILE A 127 22.27 9.29 2.02
CA ILE A 127 22.86 10.09 3.11
C ILE A 127 23.40 9.19 4.21
N SER A 128 22.64 8.15 4.61
CA SER A 128 23.12 7.14 5.57
C SER A 128 24.42 6.49 5.10
N TYR A 129 24.46 6.08 3.84
CA TYR A 129 25.65 5.47 3.24
C TYR A 129 26.85 6.41 3.27
N VAL A 130 26.69 7.69 2.88
CA VAL A 130 27.77 8.70 2.87
C VAL A 130 28.25 8.97 4.30
N LEU A 131 27.34 9.13 5.25
CA LEU A 131 27.71 9.34 6.67
C LEU A 131 28.49 8.14 7.22
N CYS A 132 28.04 6.92 6.95
CA CYS A 132 28.76 5.70 7.34
C CYS A 132 30.12 5.60 6.65
N ALA A 133 30.25 6.02 5.40
CA ALA A 133 31.54 6.05 4.68
C ALA A 133 32.52 7.05 5.33
N ILE A 134 32.07 8.28 5.63
CA ILE A 134 32.92 9.30 6.25
C ILE A 134 33.36 8.85 7.64
N VAL A 135 32.42 8.48 8.52
CA VAL A 135 32.73 8.09 9.90
C VAL A 135 33.55 6.80 9.91
N GLY A 136 33.21 5.83 9.06
CA GLY A 136 33.95 4.58 8.97
C GLY A 136 35.36 4.76 8.39
N CYS A 137 35.57 5.70 7.48
CA CYS A 137 36.89 6.06 6.99
C CYS A 137 37.76 6.65 8.12
N ILE A 138 37.19 7.55 8.93
CA ILE A 138 37.88 8.11 10.12
C ILE A 138 38.27 6.99 11.09
N PHE A 139 37.37 6.02 11.33
CA PHE A 139 37.66 4.87 12.21
C PHE A 139 38.75 3.96 11.64
N ALA A 140 38.75 3.74 10.32
CA ALA A 140 39.76 2.91 9.66
C ALA A 140 41.14 3.56 9.66
N LEU A 141 41.22 4.90 9.42
CA LEU A 141 42.49 5.64 9.46
C LEU A 141 43.09 5.71 10.87
N ASN A 142 42.27 5.86 11.89
CA ASN A 142 42.70 5.89 13.27
C ASN A 142 42.82 4.52 13.93
N ASN A 143 42.62 3.43 13.18
CA ASN A 143 42.59 2.05 13.67
C ASN A 143 41.68 1.86 14.92
N PHE A 144 40.58 2.62 14.97
CA PHE A 144 39.66 2.64 16.10
C PHE A 144 39.01 1.27 16.31
N LEU A 145 39.25 0.64 17.46
CA LEU A 145 38.77 -0.72 17.79
C LEU A 145 39.15 -1.80 16.74
N GLY A 146 40.28 -1.64 16.08
CA GLY A 146 40.72 -2.60 15.05
C GLY A 146 39.81 -2.58 13.79
N PHE A 147 39.16 -1.45 13.50
CA PHE A 147 38.36 -1.25 12.30
C PHE A 147 39.25 -1.02 11.09
N THR A 148 39.10 -1.83 10.06
CA THR A 148 39.92 -1.81 8.84
C THR A 148 39.12 -1.35 7.63
N ILE A 149 39.80 -0.96 6.55
CA ILE A 149 39.18 -0.59 5.27
C ILE A 149 38.32 -1.75 4.73
N GLY A 150 38.76 -3.01 4.89
CA GLY A 150 37.97 -4.20 4.50
C GLY A 150 36.66 -4.30 5.27
N LYS A 151 36.69 -4.06 6.60
CA LYS A 151 35.47 -3.99 7.41
C LYS A 151 34.55 -2.85 6.97
N LEU A 152 35.11 -1.68 6.58
CA LEU A 152 34.33 -0.57 6.06
C LEU A 152 33.57 -0.95 4.78
N VAL A 153 34.24 -1.56 3.81
CA VAL A 153 33.61 -1.99 2.53
C VAL A 153 32.48 -2.97 2.81
N SER A 154 32.72 -3.96 3.67
CA SER A 154 31.68 -4.92 4.08
C SER A 154 30.50 -4.22 4.77
N PHE A 155 30.78 -3.27 5.68
CA PHE A 155 29.74 -2.52 6.38
C PHE A 155 28.90 -1.68 5.43
N LEU A 156 29.49 -0.99 4.46
CA LEU A 156 28.79 -0.21 3.46
C LEU A 156 27.89 -1.08 2.56
N THR A 157 28.33 -2.30 2.25
CA THR A 157 27.52 -3.27 1.53
C THR A 157 26.31 -3.70 2.35
N PHE A 158 26.49 -3.98 3.64
CA PHE A 158 25.38 -4.29 4.55
C PHE A 158 24.44 -3.11 4.76
N ASN A 159 24.93 -1.88 4.84
CA ASN A 159 24.11 -0.68 4.94
C ASN A 159 23.14 -0.55 3.75
N LYS A 160 23.61 -0.79 2.51
CA LYS A 160 22.74 -0.83 1.33
C LYS A 160 21.73 -1.98 1.38
N SER A 161 22.19 -3.17 1.76
CA SER A 161 21.33 -4.36 1.85
C SER A 161 20.29 -4.26 2.97
N PHE A 162 20.48 -3.41 3.97
CA PHE A 162 19.57 -3.18 5.09
C PHE A 162 18.38 -2.28 4.73
N THR A 163 18.61 -1.27 3.91
CA THR A 163 17.58 -0.27 3.58
C THR A 163 16.46 -0.84 2.70
N GLN A 164 16.78 -1.74 1.79
CA GLN A 164 15.82 -2.29 0.83
C GLN A 164 14.73 -3.15 1.49
N PRO A 165 15.03 -4.11 2.38
CA PRO A 165 14.00 -4.90 3.08
C PRO A 165 13.04 -4.06 3.92
N ILE A 166 13.50 -2.96 4.52
CA ILE A 166 12.65 -2.07 5.31
C ILE A 166 11.56 -1.44 4.44
N ASN A 167 11.92 -0.98 3.24
CA ASN A 167 10.95 -0.45 2.28
C ASN A 167 9.95 -1.53 1.83
N GLN A 168 10.42 -2.75 1.60
CA GLN A 168 9.58 -3.88 1.20
C GLN A 168 8.55 -4.24 2.28
N VAL A 169 8.97 -4.34 3.54
CA VAL A 169 8.06 -4.60 4.68
C VAL A 169 6.99 -3.52 4.77
N SER A 170 7.37 -2.25 4.64
CA SER A 170 6.42 -1.12 4.69
C SER A 170 5.36 -1.20 3.58
N GLN A 171 5.73 -1.63 2.38
CA GLN A 171 4.79 -1.80 1.26
C GLN A 171 3.86 -3.00 1.48
N GLN A 172 4.38 -4.12 2.01
CA GLN A 172 3.60 -5.33 2.26
C GLN A 172 2.55 -5.14 3.36
N PHE A 173 2.78 -4.24 4.31
CA PHE A 173 1.83 -3.98 5.40
C PHE A 173 0.45 -3.57 4.88
N ASN A 174 0.39 -2.67 3.90
CA ASN A 174 -0.87 -2.25 3.28
C ASN A 174 -1.58 -3.41 2.56
N SER A 175 -0.83 -4.26 1.88
CA SER A 175 -1.38 -5.44 1.19
C SER A 175 -2.00 -6.44 2.16
N ILE A 176 -1.41 -6.61 3.34
CA ILE A 176 -1.94 -7.47 4.41
C ILE A 176 -3.23 -6.90 4.99
N VAL A 177 -3.27 -5.60 5.30
CA VAL A 177 -4.48 -4.94 5.83
C VAL A 177 -5.64 -5.08 4.85
N MET A 178 -5.41 -4.85 3.56
CA MET A 178 -6.43 -5.04 2.52
C MET A 178 -6.87 -6.50 2.38
N ALA A 179 -5.93 -7.44 2.48
CA ALA A 179 -6.26 -8.86 2.40
C ALA A 179 -7.06 -9.35 3.62
N LEU A 180 -6.75 -8.85 4.81
CA LEU A 180 -7.52 -9.15 6.04
C LEU A 180 -8.95 -8.61 5.95
N ALA A 181 -9.13 -7.36 5.46
CA ALA A 181 -10.46 -6.80 5.23
C ALA A 181 -11.26 -7.59 4.19
N GLY A 182 -10.60 -8.10 3.14
CA GLY A 182 -11.23 -8.98 2.16
C GLY A 182 -11.57 -10.36 2.73
N ALA A 183 -10.71 -10.91 3.59
CA ALA A 183 -10.96 -12.18 4.28
C ALA A 183 -12.15 -12.08 5.23
N ASP A 184 -12.25 -11.02 6.03
CA ASP A 184 -13.39 -10.79 6.93
C ASP A 184 -14.74 -10.82 6.19
N ARG A 185 -14.82 -10.21 5.02
CA ARG A 185 -16.04 -10.26 4.19
C ARG A 185 -16.37 -11.65 3.67
N ILE A 186 -15.33 -12.42 3.27
CA ILE A 186 -15.52 -13.78 2.78
C ILE A 186 -15.96 -14.69 3.92
N PHE A 187 -15.34 -14.58 5.09
CA PHE A 187 -15.73 -15.39 6.24
C PHE A 187 -17.14 -15.04 6.73
N LYS A 188 -17.51 -13.76 6.78
CA LYS A 188 -18.90 -13.37 7.09
C LYS A 188 -19.91 -13.99 6.14
N LEU A 189 -19.60 -14.05 4.83
CA LEU A 189 -20.47 -14.70 3.86
C LEU A 189 -20.55 -16.23 4.06
N LEU A 190 -19.42 -16.86 4.44
CA LEU A 190 -19.37 -18.29 4.71
C LEU A 190 -20.07 -18.68 6.01
N ASP A 191 -20.11 -17.76 6.98
CA ASP A 191 -20.75 -17.93 8.28
C ASP A 191 -22.26 -17.55 8.26
N GLU A 192 -22.78 -17.01 7.13
CA GLU A 192 -24.22 -16.78 6.96
C GLU A 192 -24.98 -18.10 7.02
N GLU A 193 -26.08 -18.09 7.75
CA GLU A 193 -26.94 -19.26 7.84
C GLU A 193 -27.51 -19.61 6.47
N PRO A 194 -27.46 -20.88 6.06
CA PRO A 194 -28.04 -21.30 4.80
C PRO A 194 -29.56 -21.02 4.79
N GLU A 195 -30.05 -20.59 3.64
CA GLU A 195 -31.46 -20.32 3.45
C GLU A 195 -32.28 -21.62 3.79
N VAL A 196 -33.23 -21.47 4.70
CA VAL A 196 -34.10 -22.59 5.10
C VAL A 196 -35.23 -22.67 4.10
N ASP A 197 -35.37 -23.82 3.45
CA ASP A 197 -36.51 -24.09 2.56
C ASP A 197 -37.70 -24.53 3.39
N ASP A 198 -38.53 -23.57 3.81
CA ASP A 198 -39.84 -23.81 4.44
C ASP A 198 -40.99 -24.03 3.41
N GLY A 199 -40.63 -24.20 2.15
CA GLY A 199 -41.58 -24.44 1.07
C GLY A 199 -42.33 -25.79 1.24
N TYR A 200 -43.64 -25.73 1.09
CA TYR A 200 -44.49 -26.96 1.11
C TYR A 200 -44.63 -27.59 -0.27
N VAL A 201 -44.02 -27.00 -1.31
CA VAL A 201 -44.05 -27.52 -2.69
C VAL A 201 -42.65 -27.97 -3.07
N THR A 202 -42.50 -29.27 -3.29
CA THR A 202 -41.23 -29.85 -3.74
C THR A 202 -41.32 -30.29 -5.20
N LEU A 203 -40.20 -30.14 -5.93
CA LEU A 203 -40.09 -30.68 -7.30
C LEU A 203 -39.86 -32.19 -7.22
N VAL A 204 -40.77 -32.94 -7.82
CA VAL A 204 -40.67 -34.39 -7.92
C VAL A 204 -40.51 -34.82 -9.38
N ASN A 205 -39.79 -35.94 -9.59
CA ASN A 205 -39.69 -36.53 -10.93
C ASN A 205 -40.99 -37.25 -11.25
N VAL A 206 -41.71 -36.85 -12.30
CA VAL A 206 -42.94 -37.45 -12.73
C VAL A 206 -42.81 -38.19 -14.08
N ARG A 207 -43.44 -39.32 -14.20
CA ARG A 207 -43.60 -40.03 -15.47
C ARG A 207 -44.98 -39.76 -16.04
N LYS A 208 -45.07 -39.52 -17.33
CA LYS A 208 -46.36 -39.38 -18.00
C LYS A 208 -46.85 -40.74 -18.40
N GLU A 209 -47.93 -41.22 -17.77
CA GLU A 209 -48.64 -42.43 -18.15
C GLU A 209 -50.01 -42.08 -18.70
N GLY A 210 -50.12 -42.05 -20.04
CA GLY A 210 -51.32 -41.57 -20.74
C GLY A 210 -51.54 -40.07 -20.49
N ASP A 211 -52.68 -39.71 -19.91
CA ASP A 211 -53.05 -38.32 -19.60
C ASP A 211 -52.81 -37.92 -18.16
N ARG A 212 -52.16 -38.80 -17.36
CA ARG A 212 -51.88 -38.57 -15.95
C ARG A 212 -50.38 -38.50 -15.71
N LEU A 213 -49.99 -37.56 -14.81
CA LEU A 213 -48.65 -37.47 -14.26
C LEU A 213 -48.58 -38.34 -12.99
N VAL A 214 -47.67 -39.29 -12.95
CA VAL A 214 -47.45 -40.19 -11.80
C VAL A 214 -46.04 -39.99 -11.30
N GLU A 215 -45.86 -39.89 -9.96
CA GLU A 215 -44.57 -39.77 -9.26
C GLU A 215 -43.76 -41.07 -9.37
#